data_34381518a102e154b1290a62d2587fff
#
_entry.id   34381518a102e154b1290a62d2587fff
#
_cell.length_a   1.000
_cell.length_b   1.000
_cell.length_c   1.000
_cell.angle_alpha   90.00
_cell.angle_beta   90.00
_cell.angle_gamma   90.00
#
_symmetry.space_group_name_H-M   'P 1'
#
loop_
_entity.id
_entity.type
_entity.pdbx_description
1 polymer ?
#
loop_
_entity_poly.entity_id
_entity_poly.type
_entity_poly.pdbx_seq_one_letter_code
_entity_poly.pdbx_strand_id
1 'polypeptide(L)' 'MSIFDLRLETERLILRPLLREDYEPYLAFCADEETMRTLGGVQPPSVAWRGFCSLAGAWQLFGFSMFSVIEKSSGDWIG' A
#
# COMPACT_ATOMS: atom_id res chain seq x y z
N MET A 1 7.51 -13.81 -15.69
CA MET A 1 7.54 -13.38 -14.28
C MET A 1 6.18 -12.82 -13.88
N SER A 2 5.65 -13.26 -12.75
CA SER A 2 4.41 -12.70 -12.22
C SER A 2 4.66 -11.30 -11.67
N ILE A 3 3.66 -10.41 -11.82
CA ILE A 3 3.75 -9.07 -11.23
C ILE A 3 3.92 -9.13 -9.70
N PHE A 4 3.42 -10.20 -9.08
CA PHE A 4 3.52 -10.37 -7.63
C PHE A 4 4.93 -10.75 -7.16
N ASP A 5 5.81 -11.08 -8.11
CA ASP A 5 7.21 -11.37 -7.81
C ASP A 5 8.08 -10.13 -7.89
N LEU A 6 7.53 -9.02 -8.37
CA LEU A 6 8.26 -7.77 -8.45
C LEU A 6 8.58 -7.28 -7.05
N ARG A 7 9.84 -6.93 -6.83
CA ARG A 7 10.30 -6.54 -5.52
C ARG A 7 11.55 -5.69 -5.65
N LEU A 8 11.51 -4.51 -5.06
CA LEU A 8 12.65 -3.63 -4.97
C LEU A 8 13.09 -3.56 -3.52
N GLU A 9 14.38 -3.58 -3.28
CA GLU A 9 14.89 -3.53 -1.93
C GLU A 9 15.93 -2.44 -1.79
N THR A 10 15.86 -1.73 -0.67
CA THR A 10 16.90 -0.83 -0.21
C THR A 10 17.52 -1.45 1.03
N GLU A 11 18.44 -0.74 1.65
CA GLU A 11 19.08 -1.21 2.87
C GLU A 11 18.06 -1.47 3.98
N ARG A 12 17.00 -0.66 4.07
CA ARG A 12 16.01 -0.72 5.14
C ARG A 12 14.63 -1.15 4.72
N LEU A 13 14.33 -1.08 3.42
CA LEU A 13 12.96 -1.19 2.96
C LEU A 13 12.82 -2.23 1.86
N ILE A 14 11.63 -2.80 1.81
CA ILE A 14 11.18 -3.63 0.71
C ILE A 14 10.01 -2.92 0.07
N LEU A 15 10.05 -2.74 -1.26
CA LEU A 15 8.94 -2.18 -2.03
C LEU A 15 8.40 -3.27 -2.93
N ARG A 16 7.12 -3.54 -2.80
CA ARG A 16 6.45 -4.58 -3.59
C ARG A 16 5.02 -4.16 -3.91
N PRO A 17 4.38 -4.78 -4.92
CA PRO A 17 2.96 -4.51 -5.19
C PRO A 17 2.09 -4.80 -3.97
N LEU A 18 0.94 -4.16 -3.89
CA LEU A 18 0.01 -4.35 -2.78
C LEU A 18 -0.53 -5.78 -2.78
N LEU A 19 -0.52 -6.42 -1.63
CA LEU A 19 -1.10 -7.74 -1.41
C LEU A 19 -2.32 -7.60 -0.52
N ARG A 20 -3.19 -8.61 -0.55
CA ARG A 20 -4.40 -8.61 0.28
C ARG A 20 -4.09 -8.35 1.76
N GLU A 21 -3.00 -8.91 2.25
CA GLU A 21 -2.58 -8.74 3.65
C GLU A 21 -2.24 -7.28 4.01
N ASP A 22 -2.05 -6.43 3.01
CA ASP A 22 -1.72 -5.02 3.23
C ASP A 22 -2.96 -4.17 3.50
N TYR A 23 -4.17 -4.72 3.33
CA TYR A 23 -5.39 -3.94 3.48
C TYR A 23 -5.57 -3.39 4.88
N GLU A 24 -5.35 -4.21 5.91
CA GLU A 24 -5.54 -3.76 7.29
C GLU A 24 -4.65 -2.56 7.64
N PRO A 25 -3.32 -2.62 7.39
CA PRO A 25 -2.48 -1.45 7.64
C PRO A 25 -2.82 -0.27 6.72
N TYR A 26 -3.25 -0.53 5.48
CA TYR A 26 -3.68 0.53 4.57
C TYR A 26 -4.93 1.23 5.11
N LEU A 27 -5.88 0.45 5.62
CA LEU A 27 -7.11 0.99 6.22
C LEU A 27 -6.77 1.90 7.41
N ALA A 28 -5.86 1.45 8.28
CA ALA A 28 -5.42 2.24 9.42
C ALA A 28 -4.73 3.53 8.98
N PHE A 29 -3.93 3.46 7.92
CA PHE A 29 -3.28 4.63 7.33
C PHE A 29 -4.30 5.66 6.87
N CYS A 30 -5.35 5.21 6.17
CA CYS A 30 -6.39 6.10 5.65
C CYS A 30 -7.26 6.69 6.76
N ALA A 31 -7.30 6.05 7.94
CA ALA A 31 -8.09 6.51 9.09
C ALA A 31 -7.30 7.42 10.03
N ASP A 32 -6.00 7.54 9.84
CA ASP A 32 -5.15 8.35 10.70
C ASP A 32 -5.25 9.83 10.30
N GLU A 33 -5.81 10.65 11.17
CA GLU A 33 -6.01 12.07 10.91
C GLU A 33 -4.71 12.81 10.62
N GLU A 34 -3.67 12.50 11.36
CA GLU A 34 -2.38 13.16 11.19
C GLU A 34 -1.77 12.85 9.83
N THR A 35 -1.75 11.57 9.48
CA THR A 35 -1.23 11.10 8.19
C THR A 35 -2.02 11.68 7.03
N MET A 36 -3.34 11.69 7.14
CA MET A 36 -4.21 12.08 6.04
C MET A 36 -4.44 13.59 5.94
N ARG A 37 -3.96 14.38 6.90
CA ARG A 37 -4.18 15.81 6.92
C ARG A 37 -3.74 16.50 5.63
N THR A 38 -2.61 16.05 5.06
CA THR A 38 -2.07 16.64 3.83
C THR A 38 -2.42 15.83 2.58
N LEU A 39 -3.18 14.73 2.74
CA LEU A 39 -3.51 13.82 1.65
C LEU A 39 -5.01 13.80 1.33
N GLY A 40 -5.74 14.82 1.77
CA GLY A 40 -7.16 14.95 1.45
C GLY A 40 -8.11 14.60 2.59
N GLY A 41 -7.57 14.26 3.76
CA GLY A 41 -8.37 13.94 4.94
C GLY A 41 -8.64 12.46 5.11
N VAL A 42 -9.19 12.13 6.28
CA VAL A 42 -9.54 10.75 6.64
C VAL A 42 -10.58 10.19 5.66
N GLN A 43 -10.40 8.93 5.27
CA GLN A 43 -11.32 8.25 4.35
C GLN A 43 -12.16 7.22 5.08
N PRO A 44 -13.48 7.13 4.78
CA PRO A 44 -14.30 6.04 5.29
C PRO A 44 -13.80 4.69 4.78
N PRO A 45 -14.08 3.59 5.52
CA PRO A 45 -13.63 2.26 5.08
C PRO A 45 -14.05 1.88 3.66
N SER A 46 -15.25 2.26 3.23
CA SER A 46 -15.72 1.94 1.87
C SER A 46 -14.88 2.62 0.79
N VAL A 47 -14.46 3.86 1.04
CA VAL A 47 -13.61 4.61 0.11
C VAL A 47 -12.19 4.04 0.13
N ALA A 48 -11.67 3.74 1.31
CA ALA A 48 -10.34 3.14 1.46
C ALA A 48 -10.26 1.79 0.75
N TRP A 49 -11.31 0.97 0.88
CA TRP A 49 -11.37 -0.34 0.20
C TRP A 49 -11.30 -0.19 -1.32
N ARG A 50 -12.11 0.71 -1.88
CA ARG A 50 -12.10 0.94 -3.33
C ARG A 50 -10.77 1.46 -3.81
N GLY A 51 -10.15 2.37 -3.05
CA GLY A 51 -8.83 2.88 -3.36
C GLY A 51 -7.77 1.80 -3.33
N PHE A 52 -7.81 0.95 -2.31
CA PHE A 52 -6.89 -0.17 -2.19
C PHE A 52 -7.02 -1.13 -3.36
N CYS A 53 -8.24 -1.52 -3.71
CA CYS A 53 -8.50 -2.42 -4.84
C CYS A 53 -8.04 -1.80 -6.15
N SER A 54 -8.25 -0.49 -6.32
CA SER A 54 -7.83 0.22 -7.51
C SER A 54 -6.30 0.21 -7.67
N LEU A 55 -5.58 0.47 -6.59
CA LEU A 55 -4.11 0.44 -6.60
C LEU A 55 -3.57 -0.96 -6.85
N ALA A 56 -4.16 -1.96 -6.21
CA ALA A 56 -3.75 -3.35 -6.40
C ALA A 56 -4.06 -3.82 -7.82
N GLY A 57 -5.24 -3.46 -8.34
CA GLY A 57 -5.65 -3.83 -9.68
C GLY A 57 -4.82 -3.16 -10.78
N ALA A 58 -4.34 -1.95 -10.53
CA ALA A 58 -3.51 -1.23 -11.49
C ALA A 58 -2.23 -1.98 -11.82
N TRP A 59 -1.65 -2.69 -10.86
CA TRP A 59 -0.48 -3.54 -11.11
C TRP A 59 -0.78 -4.60 -12.16
N GLN A 60 -1.97 -5.20 -12.07
CA GLN A 60 -2.40 -6.23 -13.00
C GLN A 60 -2.72 -5.66 -14.38
N LEU A 61 -3.39 -4.52 -14.42
CA LEU A 61 -3.89 -3.94 -15.67
C LEU A 61 -2.86 -3.13 -16.42
N PHE A 62 -1.99 -2.42 -15.72
CA PHE A 62 -1.04 -1.49 -16.34
C PHE A 62 0.42 -1.88 -16.13
N GLY A 63 0.71 -2.78 -15.20
CA GLY A 63 2.07 -3.18 -14.89
C GLY A 63 2.81 -2.18 -14.02
N PHE A 64 2.13 -1.17 -13.49
CA PHE A 64 2.71 -0.21 -12.55
C PHE A 64 1.60 0.36 -11.65
N SER A 65 1.98 0.72 -10.44
CA SER A 65 1.09 1.36 -9.47
C SER A 65 1.94 1.79 -8.27
N MET A 66 1.29 2.07 -7.14
CA MET A 66 1.99 2.39 -5.91
C MET A 66 2.51 1.12 -5.24
N PHE A 67 3.67 1.23 -4.62
CA PHE A 67 4.24 0.13 -3.86
C PHE A 67 3.74 0.12 -2.42
N SER A 68 3.62 -1.08 -1.85
CA SER A 68 3.63 -1.25 -0.41
C SER A 68 5.08 -1.14 0.06
N VAL A 69 5.32 -0.38 1.11
CA VAL A 69 6.65 -0.18 1.69
C VAL A 69 6.72 -0.94 3.01
N ILE A 70 7.61 -1.89 3.10
CA ILE A 70 7.79 -2.74 4.27
C ILE A 70 9.12 -2.40 4.92
N GLU A 71 9.11 -2.16 6.22
CA GLU A 71 10.34 -1.93 6.97
C GLU A 71 10.99 -3.27 7.31
N LYS A 72 12.23 -3.48 6.89
CA LYS A 72 12.90 -4.77 7.07
C LYS A 72 13.10 -5.15 8.53
N SER A 73 13.41 -4.17 9.38
CA SER A 73 13.73 -4.44 10.77
C SER A 73 12.52 -4.95 11.57
N SER A 74 11.32 -4.54 11.22
CA SER A 74 10.10 -4.90 11.94
C SER A 74 9.17 -5.81 11.14
N GLY A 75 9.31 -5.81 9.81
CA GLY A 75 8.37 -6.48 8.93
C GLY A 75 7.05 -5.73 8.75
N ASP A 76 6.98 -4.49 9.24
CA ASP A 76 5.75 -3.71 9.22
C ASP A 76 5.54 -2.98 7.90
N TRP A 77 4.28 -2.90 7.49
CA TRP A 77 3.86 -2.06 6.39
C TRP A 77 3.84 -0.61 6.87
N ILE A 78 4.58 0.29 6.22
CA ILE A 78 4.71 1.68 6.66
C ILE A 78 4.24 2.71 5.64
N GLY A 79 3.75 2.27 4.50
CA GLY A 79 3.26 3.24 3.55
C GLY A 79 2.88 2.76 2.18
#